data_83d18d8f44574800d7fae820b3cb8733
#
_entry.id   83d18d8f44574800d7fae820b3cb8733
#
_cell.length_a   1.000
_cell.length_b   1.000
_cell.length_c   1.000
_cell.angle_alpha   90.00
_cell.angle_beta   90.00
_cell.angle_gamma   90.00
#
_symmetry.space_group_name_H-M   'P 1'
#
loop_
_entity.id
_entity.type
_entity.pdbx_description
1 polymer ?
#
loop_
_entity_poly.entity_id
_entity_poly.type
_entity_poly.pdbx_seq_one_letter_code
_entity_poly.pdbx_strand_id
1 'polypeptide(L)'
;MDYRIEKDTMGEVKVPVNKLWGAQTERSRKNFKIGAPASMPLEIVYGFAYLKKAAAHTNYDLGVLPAEKRDLISKVCDEILEGRHDDEFPLVIWQTGSGTQSNMNVNEVIANRAHQLAGKVIGEGEKTIQPNDDVNKSQSSNDTFPTGMHIAIYKKIVENTISGILKLRNTLHKKSQDFKDVVKIGRTHLMDATPLTLGQEFSGYVSQLDHGVKALENTLPHLSELALGGTAVGTGLNTPKGYSDLVAKYIADFTDLPFISAENKFEALAAHDALVETHGALKQIAVSLNKIANDIRLMASGPRSGIGEIIIPANEPGSSIMPGKVNPTQCEALTMVCAQVMGNDVAVTVGGTQGHYELNVFKPMMAANVLASAQLIGDACVSFEEHCASGIEPNHERIQELVNKSLMLVTALNTKIGYYKAAEIANTAHQNGTTLKEEAINLGYVTAEQYDQWVKPEDMVGSLK
;
A
#
# COMPACT_ATOMS: atom_id res chain seq x y z
N MET A 1 -41.38 -0.24 0.81
CA MET A 1 -40.49 -0.62 -0.30
C MET A 1 -41.20 -1.70 -1.08
N ASP A 2 -41.26 -1.54 -2.39
CA ASP A 2 -41.83 -2.55 -3.27
C ASP A 2 -40.76 -3.60 -3.59
N TYR A 3 -41.21 -4.86 -3.72
CA TYR A 3 -40.32 -6.00 -3.94
C TYR A 3 -40.76 -6.76 -5.21
N ARG A 4 -39.80 -7.25 -5.96
CA ARG A 4 -39.99 -8.27 -6.98
C ARG A 4 -39.58 -9.64 -6.46
N ILE A 5 -40.09 -10.69 -7.06
CA ILE A 5 -39.67 -12.08 -6.76
C ILE A 5 -38.55 -12.47 -7.73
N GLU A 6 -37.41 -12.82 -7.17
CA GLU A 6 -36.31 -13.47 -7.86
C GLU A 6 -36.21 -14.92 -7.38
N LYS A 7 -35.60 -15.79 -8.17
CA LYS A 7 -35.49 -17.23 -7.85
C LYS A 7 -34.06 -17.70 -8.07
N ASP A 8 -33.60 -18.54 -7.17
CA ASP A 8 -32.39 -19.33 -7.29
C ASP A 8 -32.68 -20.84 -7.04
N THR A 9 -31.64 -21.66 -6.95
CA THR A 9 -31.79 -23.12 -6.72
C THR A 9 -32.40 -23.48 -5.36
N MET A 10 -32.44 -22.51 -4.41
CA MET A 10 -33.03 -22.70 -3.08
C MET A 10 -34.48 -22.16 -2.99
N GLY A 11 -35.02 -21.58 -4.07
CA GLY A 11 -36.38 -21.07 -4.15
C GLY A 11 -36.48 -19.57 -4.30
N GLU A 12 -37.67 -19.03 -4.01
CA GLU A 12 -37.99 -17.62 -4.19
C GLU A 12 -37.40 -16.70 -3.13
N VAL A 13 -37.00 -15.49 -3.54
CA VAL A 13 -36.46 -14.43 -2.69
C VAL A 13 -37.08 -13.09 -3.08
N LYS A 14 -37.51 -12.31 -2.09
CA LYS A 14 -37.95 -10.92 -2.28
C LYS A 14 -36.75 -9.99 -2.40
N VAL A 15 -36.61 -9.32 -3.54
CA VAL A 15 -35.55 -8.35 -3.84
C VAL A 15 -36.19 -6.98 -4.08
N PRO A 16 -35.64 -5.85 -3.58
CA PRO A 16 -36.19 -4.53 -3.87
C PRO A 16 -36.30 -4.26 -5.37
N VAL A 17 -37.42 -3.71 -5.85
CA VAL A 17 -37.68 -3.55 -7.29
C VAL A 17 -36.68 -2.65 -8.00
N ASN A 18 -36.12 -1.66 -7.26
CA ASN A 18 -35.18 -0.66 -7.78
C ASN A 18 -33.72 -1.13 -7.80
N LYS A 19 -33.43 -2.36 -7.37
CA LYS A 19 -32.04 -2.89 -7.29
C LYS A 19 -31.74 -3.85 -8.43
N LEU A 20 -30.51 -3.81 -8.91
CA LEU A 20 -30.03 -4.67 -9.99
C LEU A 20 -29.60 -6.06 -9.49
N TRP A 21 -29.22 -6.22 -8.23
CA TRP A 21 -28.84 -7.54 -7.72
C TRP A 21 -30.04 -8.51 -7.68
N GLY A 22 -29.75 -9.80 -7.59
CA GLY A 22 -30.72 -10.86 -7.63
C GLY A 22 -30.87 -11.64 -6.32
N ALA A 23 -31.32 -12.89 -6.44
CA ALA A 23 -31.67 -13.76 -5.31
C ALA A 23 -30.45 -14.13 -4.45
N GLN A 24 -29.32 -14.51 -5.05
CA GLN A 24 -28.14 -14.96 -4.31
C GLN A 24 -27.52 -13.82 -3.50
N THR A 25 -27.42 -12.63 -4.08
CA THR A 25 -26.97 -11.43 -3.37
C THR A 25 -27.88 -11.08 -2.20
N GLU A 26 -29.20 -11.12 -2.40
CA GLU A 26 -30.14 -10.81 -1.32
C GLU A 26 -30.09 -11.84 -0.18
N ARG A 27 -29.85 -13.14 -0.48
CA ARG A 27 -29.60 -14.13 0.58
C ARG A 27 -28.33 -13.80 1.36
N SER A 28 -27.24 -13.48 0.66
CA SER A 28 -25.97 -13.12 1.31
C SER A 28 -26.13 -11.92 2.25
N ARG A 29 -26.80 -10.86 1.78
CA ARG A 29 -27.14 -9.68 2.61
C ARG A 29 -27.88 -10.02 3.89
N LYS A 30 -28.78 -11.01 3.84
CA LYS A 30 -29.54 -11.46 5.00
C LYS A 30 -28.75 -12.35 5.94
N ASN A 31 -27.89 -13.21 5.38
CA ASN A 31 -27.13 -14.20 6.15
C ASN A 31 -25.91 -13.63 6.85
N PHE A 32 -25.20 -12.66 6.22
CA PHE A 32 -23.93 -12.14 6.74
C PHE A 32 -24.08 -10.68 7.18
N LYS A 33 -24.55 -10.49 8.41
CA LYS A 33 -24.66 -9.17 9.06
C LYS A 33 -23.46 -8.96 10.00
N ILE A 34 -22.26 -8.95 9.43
CA ILE A 34 -20.99 -8.89 10.18
C ILE A 34 -20.22 -7.67 9.71
N GLY A 35 -19.87 -6.79 10.62
CA GLY A 35 -19.12 -5.57 10.32
C GLY A 35 -19.93 -4.50 9.60
N ALA A 36 -19.24 -3.58 8.91
CA ALA A 36 -19.88 -2.50 8.16
C ALA A 36 -20.61 -3.05 6.92
N PRO A 37 -21.82 -2.56 6.60
CA PRO A 37 -22.50 -2.88 5.34
C PRO A 37 -21.66 -2.45 4.13
N ALA A 38 -21.79 -3.16 3.00
CA ALA A 38 -21.08 -2.85 1.76
C ALA A 38 -19.57 -2.68 1.95
N SER A 39 -18.98 -3.52 2.81
CA SER A 39 -17.55 -3.46 3.15
C SER A 39 -16.64 -4.20 2.17
N MET A 40 -17.19 -4.94 1.18
CA MET A 40 -16.39 -5.50 0.09
C MET A 40 -15.81 -4.36 -0.74
N PRO A 41 -14.48 -4.28 -0.92
CA PRO A 41 -13.87 -3.22 -1.70
C PRO A 41 -14.39 -3.16 -3.14
N LEU A 42 -14.74 -1.98 -3.64
CA LEU A 42 -15.21 -1.79 -5.01
C LEU A 42 -14.14 -2.14 -6.04
N GLU A 43 -12.87 -2.03 -5.69
CA GLU A 43 -11.76 -2.49 -6.54
C GLU A 43 -11.90 -3.97 -6.93
N ILE A 44 -12.43 -4.81 -6.04
CA ILE A 44 -12.74 -6.22 -6.36
C ILE A 44 -13.85 -6.30 -7.40
N VAL A 45 -14.88 -5.46 -7.27
CA VAL A 45 -15.98 -5.39 -8.26
C VAL A 45 -15.47 -4.96 -9.62
N TYR A 46 -14.58 -3.97 -9.67
CA TYR A 46 -13.95 -3.52 -10.92
C TYR A 46 -13.03 -4.62 -11.49
N GLY A 47 -12.30 -5.34 -10.65
CA GLY A 47 -11.55 -6.53 -11.05
C GLY A 47 -12.45 -7.60 -11.70
N PHE A 48 -13.63 -7.85 -11.12
CA PHE A 48 -14.63 -8.70 -11.72
C PHE A 48 -15.15 -8.14 -13.05
N ALA A 49 -15.40 -6.85 -13.17
CA ALA A 49 -15.90 -6.26 -14.42
C ALA A 49 -14.90 -6.47 -15.58
N TYR A 50 -13.60 -6.28 -15.34
CA TYR A 50 -12.56 -6.60 -16.33
C TYR A 50 -12.58 -8.08 -16.73
N LEU A 51 -12.60 -9.00 -15.77
CA LEU A 51 -12.58 -10.42 -16.08
C LEU A 51 -13.88 -10.90 -16.75
N LYS A 52 -15.06 -10.38 -16.37
CA LYS A 52 -16.34 -10.75 -17.01
C LYS A 52 -16.42 -10.24 -18.44
N LYS A 53 -15.92 -9.05 -18.70
CA LYS A 53 -15.77 -8.52 -20.06
C LYS A 53 -14.84 -9.42 -20.89
N ALA A 54 -13.67 -9.74 -20.37
CA ALA A 54 -12.68 -10.61 -21.01
C ALA A 54 -13.25 -12.03 -21.27
N ALA A 55 -13.94 -12.60 -20.28
CA ALA A 55 -14.57 -13.91 -20.41
C ALA A 55 -15.66 -13.93 -21.50
N ALA A 56 -16.47 -12.86 -21.61
CA ALA A 56 -17.49 -12.76 -22.65
C ALA A 56 -16.87 -12.70 -24.07
N HIS A 57 -15.80 -11.92 -24.25
CA HIS A 57 -15.06 -11.87 -25.52
C HIS A 57 -14.40 -13.22 -25.85
N THR A 58 -13.74 -13.83 -24.87
CA THR A 58 -13.12 -15.15 -25.04
C THR A 58 -14.13 -16.22 -25.41
N ASN A 59 -15.26 -16.28 -24.71
CA ASN A 59 -16.33 -17.28 -25.01
C ASN A 59 -16.96 -17.03 -26.39
N TYR A 60 -17.04 -15.79 -26.84
CA TYR A 60 -17.48 -15.47 -28.19
C TYR A 60 -16.48 -15.99 -29.24
N ASP A 61 -15.21 -15.67 -29.11
CA ASP A 61 -14.16 -16.09 -30.06
C ASP A 61 -14.02 -17.62 -30.14
N LEU A 62 -14.25 -18.29 -29.02
CA LEU A 62 -14.24 -19.75 -28.94
C LEU A 62 -15.59 -20.40 -29.30
N GLY A 63 -16.55 -19.62 -29.79
CA GLY A 63 -17.80 -20.08 -30.36
C GLY A 63 -18.84 -20.60 -29.37
N VAL A 64 -18.70 -20.28 -28.07
CA VAL A 64 -19.62 -20.78 -27.03
C VAL A 64 -20.55 -19.73 -26.44
N LEU A 65 -20.42 -18.46 -26.88
CA LEU A 65 -21.30 -17.33 -26.49
C LEU A 65 -21.69 -16.54 -27.76
N PRO A 66 -22.98 -16.19 -27.99
CA PRO A 66 -23.38 -15.33 -29.10
C PRO A 66 -22.89 -13.90 -28.98
N ALA A 67 -22.67 -13.24 -30.13
CA ALA A 67 -22.20 -11.84 -30.19
C ALA A 67 -23.08 -10.85 -29.40
N GLU A 68 -24.40 -10.97 -29.52
CA GLU A 68 -25.35 -10.10 -28.81
C GLU A 68 -25.19 -10.16 -27.29
N LYS A 69 -24.94 -11.39 -26.75
CA LYS A 69 -24.72 -11.55 -25.31
C LYS A 69 -23.38 -11.01 -24.89
N ARG A 70 -22.30 -11.23 -25.67
CA ARG A 70 -20.99 -10.64 -25.47
C ARG A 70 -21.10 -9.12 -25.37
N ASP A 71 -21.78 -8.48 -26.34
CA ASP A 71 -21.88 -7.01 -26.42
C ASP A 71 -22.65 -6.42 -25.25
N LEU A 72 -23.75 -7.05 -24.82
CA LEU A 72 -24.51 -6.63 -23.65
C LEU A 72 -23.70 -6.78 -22.36
N ILE A 73 -23.01 -7.90 -22.17
CA ILE A 73 -22.14 -8.12 -20.99
C ILE A 73 -21.03 -7.06 -20.98
N SER A 74 -20.35 -6.88 -22.11
CA SER A 74 -19.25 -5.90 -22.24
C SER A 74 -19.72 -4.48 -21.89
N LYS A 75 -20.87 -4.05 -22.42
CA LYS A 75 -21.42 -2.73 -22.14
C LYS A 75 -21.76 -2.51 -20.68
N VAL A 76 -22.33 -3.51 -19.99
CA VAL A 76 -22.60 -3.37 -18.54
C VAL A 76 -21.31 -3.38 -17.74
N CYS A 77 -20.30 -4.16 -18.12
CA CYS A 77 -18.99 -4.12 -17.48
C CYS A 77 -18.36 -2.71 -17.59
N ASP A 78 -18.48 -2.06 -18.75
CA ASP A 78 -18.02 -0.66 -18.93
C ASP A 78 -18.78 0.32 -18.01
N GLU A 79 -20.12 0.17 -17.89
CA GLU A 79 -20.90 0.96 -16.94
C GLU A 79 -20.45 0.76 -15.48
N ILE A 80 -20.08 -0.47 -15.09
CA ILE A 80 -19.55 -0.78 -13.76
C ILE A 80 -18.18 -0.11 -13.57
N LEU A 81 -17.27 -0.22 -14.54
CA LEU A 81 -15.94 0.39 -14.48
C LEU A 81 -15.98 1.93 -14.42
N GLU A 82 -17.04 2.54 -14.94
CA GLU A 82 -17.31 3.98 -14.82
C GLU A 82 -17.94 4.38 -13.45
N GLY A 83 -18.16 3.42 -12.54
CA GLY A 83 -18.74 3.66 -11.21
C GLY A 83 -20.24 3.91 -11.20
N ARG A 84 -20.96 3.65 -12.31
CA ARG A 84 -22.40 3.97 -12.42
C ARG A 84 -23.32 3.09 -11.55
N HIS A 85 -22.80 1.99 -11.04
CA HIS A 85 -23.57 0.98 -10.32
C HIS A 85 -22.98 0.61 -8.96
N ASP A 86 -22.15 1.45 -8.35
CA ASP A 86 -21.44 1.16 -7.11
C ASP A 86 -22.36 0.80 -5.94
N ASP A 87 -23.57 1.37 -5.91
CA ASP A 87 -24.59 1.08 -4.89
C ASP A 87 -25.31 -0.27 -5.08
N GLU A 88 -24.98 -1.01 -6.14
CA GLU A 88 -25.52 -2.33 -6.41
C GLU A 88 -24.65 -3.47 -5.84
N PHE A 89 -23.58 -3.16 -5.12
CA PHE A 89 -22.65 -4.11 -4.52
C PHE A 89 -22.64 -4.04 -2.99
N PRO A 90 -23.74 -4.49 -2.33
CA PRO A 90 -23.98 -4.26 -0.90
C PRO A 90 -23.32 -5.30 0.02
N LEU A 91 -22.47 -6.20 -0.50
CA LEU A 91 -21.96 -7.32 0.26
C LEU A 91 -20.82 -6.92 1.22
N VAL A 92 -20.64 -7.74 2.24
CA VAL A 92 -19.60 -7.56 3.26
C VAL A 92 -18.39 -8.45 2.97
N ILE A 93 -17.22 -8.10 3.52
CA ILE A 93 -16.01 -8.94 3.48
C ILE A 93 -16.28 -10.31 4.11
N TRP A 94 -17.05 -10.33 5.21
CA TRP A 94 -17.34 -11.51 6.03
C TRP A 94 -18.47 -12.34 5.41
N GLN A 95 -18.16 -12.97 4.27
CA GLN A 95 -19.04 -13.83 3.49
C GLN A 95 -18.40 -15.22 3.31
N THR A 96 -18.91 -16.05 2.39
CA THR A 96 -18.20 -17.31 2.06
C THR A 96 -16.78 -17.02 1.61
N GLY A 97 -15.83 -17.77 2.13
CA GLY A 97 -14.41 -17.54 1.89
C GLY A 97 -13.93 -17.79 0.46
N SER A 98 -14.74 -18.47 -0.36
CA SER A 98 -14.51 -18.60 -1.79
C SER A 98 -14.84 -17.33 -2.59
N GLY A 99 -15.62 -16.42 -2.01
CA GLY A 99 -16.10 -15.22 -2.68
C GLY A 99 -17.27 -15.44 -3.65
N THR A 100 -17.95 -16.57 -3.57
CA THR A 100 -19.06 -16.93 -4.47
C THR A 100 -20.16 -15.88 -4.49
N GLN A 101 -20.52 -15.30 -3.35
CA GLN A 101 -21.57 -14.27 -3.31
C GLN A 101 -21.15 -13.01 -4.05
N SER A 102 -19.90 -12.56 -3.95
CA SER A 102 -19.41 -11.42 -4.73
C SER A 102 -19.38 -11.71 -6.23
N ASN A 103 -18.94 -12.89 -6.63
CA ASN A 103 -19.03 -13.32 -8.04
C ASN A 103 -20.47 -13.29 -8.54
N MET A 104 -21.41 -13.86 -7.78
CA MET A 104 -22.83 -13.87 -8.16
C MET A 104 -23.46 -12.50 -8.12
N ASN A 105 -23.07 -11.62 -7.19
CA ASN A 105 -23.53 -10.23 -7.18
C ASN A 105 -23.20 -9.53 -8.52
N VAL A 106 -21.98 -9.64 -8.99
CA VAL A 106 -21.56 -9.05 -10.27
C VAL A 106 -22.33 -9.72 -11.42
N ASN A 107 -22.47 -11.05 -11.44
CA ASN A 107 -23.22 -11.77 -12.47
C ASN A 107 -24.69 -11.33 -12.51
N GLU A 108 -25.34 -11.18 -11.35
CA GLU A 108 -26.75 -10.77 -11.24
C GLU A 108 -26.95 -9.33 -11.69
N VAL A 109 -26.07 -8.41 -11.30
CA VAL A 109 -26.11 -7.00 -11.73
C VAL A 109 -25.95 -6.91 -13.26
N ILE A 110 -24.95 -7.61 -13.82
CA ILE A 110 -24.75 -7.65 -15.29
C ILE A 110 -25.98 -8.19 -16.00
N ALA A 111 -26.55 -9.30 -15.56
CA ALA A 111 -27.70 -9.92 -16.20
C ALA A 111 -28.95 -9.05 -16.14
N ASN A 112 -29.24 -8.44 -14.98
CA ASN A 112 -30.42 -7.61 -14.81
C ASN A 112 -30.29 -6.26 -15.54
N ARG A 113 -29.08 -5.65 -15.53
CA ARG A 113 -28.83 -4.43 -16.30
C ARG A 113 -28.89 -4.67 -17.81
N ALA A 114 -28.35 -5.77 -18.30
CA ALA A 114 -28.45 -6.17 -19.69
C ALA A 114 -29.92 -6.38 -20.12
N HIS A 115 -30.75 -6.93 -19.23
CA HIS A 115 -32.19 -7.08 -19.48
C HIS A 115 -32.89 -5.71 -19.66
N GLN A 116 -32.54 -4.70 -18.84
CA GLN A 116 -33.02 -3.32 -19.02
C GLN A 116 -32.51 -2.69 -20.32
N LEU A 117 -31.24 -2.89 -20.69
CA LEU A 117 -30.65 -2.39 -21.93
C LEU A 117 -31.34 -2.99 -23.18
N ALA A 118 -31.88 -4.20 -23.04
CA ALA A 118 -32.73 -4.84 -24.06
C ALA A 118 -34.19 -4.34 -24.08
N GLY A 119 -34.52 -3.29 -23.31
CA GLY A 119 -35.85 -2.67 -23.26
C GLY A 119 -36.89 -3.45 -22.43
N LYS A 120 -36.46 -4.35 -21.55
CA LYS A 120 -37.32 -5.20 -20.73
C LYS A 120 -37.34 -4.76 -19.27
N VAL A 121 -38.36 -5.21 -18.51
CA VAL A 121 -38.52 -4.92 -17.09
C VAL A 121 -37.93 -6.04 -16.24
N ILE A 122 -37.12 -5.70 -15.25
CA ILE A 122 -36.50 -6.68 -14.34
C ILE A 122 -37.60 -7.41 -13.54
N GLY A 123 -37.52 -8.74 -13.51
CA GLY A 123 -38.50 -9.59 -12.83
C GLY A 123 -39.66 -10.02 -13.72
N GLU A 124 -39.73 -9.56 -14.98
CA GLU A 124 -40.74 -9.93 -15.95
C GLU A 124 -40.14 -10.70 -17.12
N GLY A 125 -40.78 -11.81 -17.47
CA GLY A 125 -40.39 -12.65 -18.60
C GLY A 125 -39.05 -13.39 -18.41
N GLU A 126 -38.56 -13.96 -19.52
CA GLU A 126 -37.27 -14.63 -19.52
C GLU A 126 -36.12 -13.64 -19.61
N LYS A 127 -35.08 -13.82 -18.76
CA LYS A 127 -33.90 -12.98 -18.76
C LYS A 127 -33.16 -13.05 -20.10
N THR A 128 -32.80 -11.92 -20.64
CA THR A 128 -32.01 -11.82 -21.89
C THR A 128 -30.64 -12.47 -21.73
N ILE A 129 -30.05 -12.34 -20.57
CA ILE A 129 -28.78 -12.93 -20.16
C ILE A 129 -28.99 -13.64 -18.83
N GLN A 130 -28.53 -14.88 -18.73
CA GLN A 130 -28.57 -15.67 -17.50
C GLN A 130 -27.28 -15.43 -16.70
N PRO A 131 -27.37 -15.17 -15.37
CA PRO A 131 -26.18 -14.91 -14.53
C PRO A 131 -25.20 -16.11 -14.53
N ASN A 132 -25.71 -17.34 -14.45
CA ASN A 132 -24.90 -18.55 -14.39
C ASN A 132 -24.47 -19.04 -15.77
N ASP A 133 -25.41 -19.13 -16.73
CA ASP A 133 -25.17 -19.82 -18.00
C ASP A 133 -24.47 -18.94 -19.03
N ASP A 134 -24.60 -17.59 -18.92
CA ASP A 134 -24.02 -16.67 -19.88
C ASP A 134 -22.88 -15.84 -19.24
N VAL A 135 -23.14 -15.10 -18.14
CA VAL A 135 -22.12 -14.24 -17.51
C VAL A 135 -21.02 -15.05 -16.87
N ASN A 136 -21.36 -16.17 -16.22
CA ASN A 136 -20.40 -17.08 -15.57
C ASN A 136 -19.93 -18.23 -16.46
N LYS A 137 -20.22 -18.19 -17.76
CA LYS A 137 -19.85 -19.26 -18.70
C LYS A 137 -18.34 -19.51 -18.70
N SER A 138 -17.95 -20.80 -18.65
CA SER A 138 -16.56 -21.28 -18.59
C SER A 138 -15.81 -20.85 -17.30
N GLN A 139 -16.52 -20.56 -16.22
CA GLN A 139 -15.95 -20.03 -14.99
C GLN A 139 -16.50 -20.76 -13.75
N SER A 140 -15.79 -20.63 -12.65
CA SER A 140 -16.23 -20.90 -11.28
C SER A 140 -15.95 -19.69 -10.40
N SER A 141 -16.66 -19.53 -9.28
CA SER A 141 -16.26 -18.54 -8.26
C SER A 141 -14.85 -18.82 -7.73
N ASN A 142 -14.41 -20.06 -7.80
CA ASN A 142 -13.12 -20.50 -7.29
C ASN A 142 -11.94 -19.93 -8.09
N ASP A 143 -12.09 -19.75 -9.40
CA ASP A 143 -11.07 -19.14 -10.25
C ASP A 143 -11.34 -17.65 -10.56
N THR A 144 -12.60 -17.19 -10.50
CA THR A 144 -12.92 -15.77 -10.75
C THR A 144 -12.54 -14.84 -9.61
N PHE A 145 -12.80 -15.22 -8.35
CA PHE A 145 -12.47 -14.34 -7.22
C PHE A 145 -10.96 -14.11 -7.10
N PRO A 146 -10.09 -15.14 -7.14
CA PRO A 146 -8.65 -14.91 -7.13
C PRO A 146 -8.19 -14.06 -8.32
N THR A 147 -8.76 -14.24 -9.50
CA THR A 147 -8.46 -13.40 -10.66
C THR A 147 -8.86 -11.93 -10.42
N GLY A 148 -10.09 -11.69 -9.93
CA GLY A 148 -10.57 -10.34 -9.63
C GLY A 148 -9.73 -9.64 -8.56
N MET A 149 -9.31 -10.34 -7.50
CA MET A 149 -8.45 -9.76 -6.47
C MET A 149 -7.02 -9.47 -6.97
N HIS A 150 -6.45 -10.32 -7.83
CA HIS A 150 -5.15 -10.06 -8.45
C HIS A 150 -5.19 -8.79 -9.33
N ILE A 151 -6.22 -8.66 -10.18
CA ILE A 151 -6.41 -7.45 -11.00
C ILE A 151 -6.51 -6.20 -10.12
N ALA A 152 -7.37 -6.24 -9.10
CA ALA A 152 -7.60 -5.12 -8.20
C ALA A 152 -6.33 -4.69 -7.46
N ILE A 153 -5.60 -5.66 -6.88
CA ILE A 153 -4.38 -5.41 -6.11
C ILE A 153 -3.26 -4.90 -7.02
N TYR A 154 -3.04 -5.53 -8.18
CA TYR A 154 -2.01 -5.10 -9.13
C TYR A 154 -2.21 -3.64 -9.53
N LYS A 155 -3.42 -3.28 -9.94
CA LYS A 155 -3.78 -1.89 -10.28
C LYS A 155 -3.52 -0.94 -9.12
N LYS A 156 -3.98 -1.29 -7.92
CA LYS A 156 -3.79 -0.47 -6.71
C LYS A 156 -2.30 -0.23 -6.41
N ILE A 157 -1.47 -1.27 -6.50
CA ILE A 157 -0.03 -1.17 -6.26
C ILE A 157 0.63 -0.23 -7.26
N VAL A 158 0.33 -0.39 -8.56
CA VAL A 158 1.00 0.40 -9.61
C VAL A 158 0.48 1.83 -9.66
N GLU A 159 -0.84 2.02 -9.66
CA GLU A 159 -1.46 3.32 -9.89
C GLU A 159 -1.44 4.24 -8.66
N ASN A 160 -1.55 3.68 -7.44
CA ASN A 160 -1.61 4.45 -6.20
C ASN A 160 -0.35 4.27 -5.33
N THR A 161 -0.01 3.04 -4.95
CA THR A 161 0.99 2.80 -3.91
C THR A 161 2.39 3.21 -4.36
N ILE A 162 2.88 2.67 -5.48
CA ILE A 162 4.20 2.99 -6.02
C ILE A 162 4.29 4.47 -6.38
N SER A 163 3.25 5.02 -7.02
CA SER A 163 3.18 6.44 -7.38
C SER A 163 3.31 7.35 -6.15
N GLY A 164 2.59 7.05 -5.06
CA GLY A 164 2.67 7.81 -3.82
C GLY A 164 4.04 7.73 -3.15
N ILE A 165 4.63 6.53 -3.08
CA ILE A 165 5.98 6.33 -2.53
C ILE A 165 7.02 7.10 -3.34
N LEU A 166 6.97 7.03 -4.67
CA LEU A 166 7.90 7.74 -5.55
C LEU A 166 7.79 9.26 -5.41
N LYS A 167 6.59 9.80 -5.21
CA LYS A 167 6.38 11.23 -4.95
C LYS A 167 7.13 11.66 -3.68
N LEU A 168 6.93 10.96 -2.57
CA LEU A 168 7.65 11.22 -1.31
C LEU A 168 9.16 11.04 -1.48
N ARG A 169 9.58 9.93 -2.09
CA ARG A 169 10.99 9.63 -2.35
C ARG A 169 11.69 10.75 -3.12
N ASN A 170 11.05 11.29 -4.15
CA ASN A 170 11.62 12.35 -4.98
C ASN A 170 11.78 13.66 -4.20
N THR A 171 10.82 14.01 -3.36
CA THR A 171 10.93 15.17 -2.46
C THR A 171 12.05 14.99 -1.44
N LEU A 172 12.17 13.82 -0.79
CA LEU A 172 13.27 13.55 0.12
C LEU A 172 14.63 13.54 -0.60
N HIS A 173 14.69 13.07 -1.84
CA HIS A 173 15.90 13.16 -2.65
C HIS A 173 16.30 14.62 -2.90
N LYS A 174 15.35 15.46 -3.29
CA LYS A 174 15.61 16.90 -3.45
C LYS A 174 16.13 17.50 -2.14
N LYS A 175 15.50 17.22 -1.00
CA LYS A 175 15.96 17.68 0.33
C LYS A 175 17.37 17.17 0.64
N SER A 176 17.72 15.94 0.29
CA SER A 176 19.08 15.43 0.49
C SER A 176 20.13 16.24 -0.29
N GLN A 177 19.79 16.71 -1.48
CA GLN A 177 20.67 17.59 -2.28
C GLN A 177 20.72 19.01 -1.74
N ASP A 178 19.56 19.58 -1.37
CA ASP A 178 19.46 20.94 -0.82
C ASP A 178 20.24 21.07 0.51
N PHE A 179 20.29 20.02 1.32
CA PHE A 179 20.93 19.99 2.64
C PHE A 179 22.31 19.33 2.67
N LYS A 180 22.93 19.08 1.52
CA LYS A 180 24.21 18.38 1.40
C LYS A 180 25.36 19.01 2.18
N ASP A 181 25.33 20.34 2.36
CA ASP A 181 26.37 21.11 3.03
C ASP A 181 25.97 21.51 4.47
N VAL A 182 24.83 21.06 4.97
CA VAL A 182 24.35 21.36 6.32
C VAL A 182 24.93 20.35 7.31
N VAL A 183 26.07 20.69 7.93
CA VAL A 183 26.75 19.84 8.92
C VAL A 183 26.00 19.86 10.24
N LYS A 184 25.66 18.69 10.76
CA LYS A 184 24.96 18.47 12.03
C LYS A 184 25.60 17.36 12.86
N ILE A 185 25.15 17.21 14.10
CA ILE A 185 25.53 16.08 14.95
C ILE A 185 24.82 14.82 14.49
N GLY A 186 25.58 13.74 14.30
CA GLY A 186 25.04 12.39 14.23
C GLY A 186 24.59 11.90 15.61
N ARG A 187 23.66 10.95 15.62
CA ARG A 187 23.22 10.26 16.85
C ARG A 187 23.16 8.76 16.64
N THR A 188 23.78 8.05 17.57
CA THR A 188 23.62 6.58 17.70
C THR A 188 23.14 6.28 19.10
N HIS A 189 22.21 5.37 19.29
CA HIS A 189 21.55 5.10 20.59
C HIS A 189 20.85 6.34 21.19
N LEU A 190 20.47 7.32 20.36
CA LEU A 190 20.02 8.67 20.75
C LEU A 190 21.08 9.50 21.51
N MET A 191 22.34 9.04 21.53
CA MET A 191 23.46 9.77 22.10
C MET A 191 24.26 10.47 21.00
N ASP A 192 24.96 11.55 21.37
CA ASP A 192 25.80 12.31 20.46
C ASP A 192 26.86 11.43 19.81
N ALA A 193 27.02 11.56 18.50
CA ALA A 193 28.02 10.87 17.70
C ALA A 193 28.80 11.86 16.83
N THR A 194 29.64 11.35 15.94
CA THR A 194 30.41 12.17 15.01
C THR A 194 29.49 12.90 14.01
N PRO A 195 29.91 14.04 13.45
CA PRO A 195 29.13 14.81 12.49
C PRO A 195 28.83 14.02 11.21
N LEU A 196 27.69 14.37 10.61
CA LEU A 196 27.30 14.09 9.23
C LEU A 196 26.60 15.31 8.67
N THR A 197 26.25 15.31 7.39
CA THR A 197 25.37 16.33 6.86
C THR A 197 23.90 15.92 6.96
N LEU A 198 22.99 16.86 7.07
CA LEU A 198 21.54 16.61 7.03
C LEU A 198 21.15 15.97 5.67
N GLY A 199 21.85 16.35 4.59
CA GLY A 199 21.67 15.72 3.29
C GLY A 199 22.05 14.23 3.28
N GLN A 200 23.14 13.84 3.97
CA GLN A 200 23.50 12.43 4.14
C GLN A 200 22.42 11.64 4.92
N GLU A 201 21.87 12.23 5.98
CA GLU A 201 20.79 11.61 6.75
C GLU A 201 19.55 11.37 5.87
N PHE A 202 19.11 12.38 5.11
CA PHE A 202 18.00 12.25 4.18
C PHE A 202 18.26 11.27 3.02
N SER A 203 19.51 11.15 2.55
CA SER A 203 19.88 10.16 1.53
C SER A 203 19.63 8.71 1.98
N GLY A 204 19.78 8.44 3.27
CA GLY A 204 19.42 7.14 3.87
C GLY A 204 17.93 6.84 3.74
N TYR A 205 17.06 7.84 3.93
CA TYR A 205 15.62 7.68 3.76
C TYR A 205 15.24 7.40 2.29
N VAL A 206 15.89 8.10 1.36
CA VAL A 206 15.72 7.85 -0.08
C VAL A 206 16.06 6.40 -0.44
N SER A 207 17.21 5.92 0.02
CA SER A 207 17.65 4.54 -0.22
C SER A 207 16.68 3.50 0.34
N GLN A 208 16.09 3.74 1.53
CA GLN A 208 15.08 2.85 2.11
C GLN A 208 13.82 2.76 1.21
N LEU A 209 13.36 3.90 0.66
CA LEU A 209 12.20 3.92 -0.23
C LEU A 209 12.51 3.30 -1.60
N ASP A 210 13.70 3.50 -2.15
CA ASP A 210 14.13 2.85 -3.40
C ASP A 210 14.13 1.32 -3.25
N HIS A 211 14.65 0.80 -2.16
CA HIS A 211 14.60 -0.64 -1.88
C HIS A 211 13.16 -1.14 -1.67
N GLY A 212 12.31 -0.31 -1.05
CA GLY A 212 10.89 -0.64 -0.85
C GLY A 212 10.12 -0.73 -2.16
N VAL A 213 10.30 0.23 -3.06
CA VAL A 213 9.69 0.20 -4.41
C VAL A 213 10.16 -1.04 -5.17
N LYS A 214 11.47 -1.31 -5.15
CA LYS A 214 12.02 -2.51 -5.79
C LYS A 214 11.46 -3.81 -5.22
N ALA A 215 11.24 -3.87 -3.92
CA ALA A 215 10.63 -5.05 -3.28
C ALA A 215 9.19 -5.26 -3.79
N LEU A 216 8.38 -4.18 -3.91
CA LEU A 216 7.04 -4.27 -4.51
C LEU A 216 7.08 -4.68 -5.99
N GLU A 217 7.94 -4.05 -6.79
CA GLU A 217 8.09 -4.40 -8.21
C GLU A 217 8.43 -5.88 -8.41
N ASN A 218 9.25 -6.45 -7.54
CA ASN A 218 9.62 -7.86 -7.60
C ASN A 218 8.44 -8.82 -7.34
N THR A 219 7.36 -8.38 -6.69
CA THR A 219 6.16 -9.20 -6.46
C THR A 219 5.18 -9.18 -7.64
N LEU A 220 5.28 -8.18 -8.52
CA LEU A 220 4.34 -7.98 -9.63
C LEU A 220 4.29 -9.15 -10.62
N PRO A 221 5.40 -9.81 -10.99
CA PRO A 221 5.34 -10.97 -11.87
C PRO A 221 4.43 -12.09 -11.32
N HIS A 222 4.57 -12.47 -10.06
CA HIS A 222 3.73 -13.48 -9.42
C HIS A 222 2.26 -12.99 -9.29
N LEU A 223 2.06 -11.73 -8.94
CA LEU A 223 0.72 -11.12 -8.85
C LEU A 223 0.03 -10.99 -10.21
N SER A 224 0.78 -11.01 -11.33
CA SER A 224 0.22 -10.97 -12.68
C SER A 224 -0.34 -12.31 -13.17
N GLU A 225 -0.05 -13.41 -12.48
CA GLU A 225 -0.53 -14.74 -12.82
C GLU A 225 -2.00 -14.94 -12.40
N LEU A 226 -2.87 -15.29 -13.37
CA LEU A 226 -4.31 -15.37 -13.15
C LEU A 226 -4.81 -16.82 -13.04
N ALA A 227 -5.64 -17.07 -12.04
CA ALA A 227 -6.26 -18.37 -11.80
C ALA A 227 -7.34 -18.75 -12.83
N LEU A 228 -7.89 -17.76 -13.56
CA LEU A 228 -9.03 -17.94 -14.46
C LEU A 228 -8.74 -19.01 -15.53
N GLY A 229 -9.71 -19.89 -15.71
CA GLY A 229 -9.58 -21.09 -16.53
C GLY A 229 -9.32 -22.37 -15.73
N GLY A 230 -9.00 -22.28 -14.43
CA GLY A 230 -8.90 -23.45 -13.55
C GLY A 230 -10.26 -24.04 -13.15
N THR A 231 -11.29 -23.22 -13.21
CA THR A 231 -12.67 -23.55 -12.81
C THR A 231 -12.79 -24.02 -11.36
N ALA A 232 -13.40 -25.19 -11.11
CA ALA A 232 -13.76 -25.63 -9.76
C ALA A 232 -12.55 -26.00 -8.88
N VAL A 233 -11.57 -26.71 -9.44
CA VAL A 233 -10.44 -27.33 -8.70
C VAL A 233 -9.08 -27.18 -9.40
N GLY A 234 -9.02 -26.49 -10.54
CA GLY A 234 -7.77 -26.29 -11.29
C GLY A 234 -7.67 -27.09 -12.59
N THR A 235 -8.62 -27.98 -12.86
CA THR A 235 -8.60 -28.88 -14.05
C THR A 235 -9.15 -28.24 -15.32
N GLY A 236 -9.79 -27.06 -15.24
CA GLY A 236 -10.41 -26.39 -16.37
C GLY A 236 -11.69 -27.09 -16.87
N LEU A 237 -12.38 -27.82 -16.00
CA LEU A 237 -13.63 -28.50 -16.37
C LEU A 237 -14.65 -27.55 -16.99
N ASN A 238 -15.22 -27.92 -18.12
CA ASN A 238 -16.21 -27.15 -18.88
C ASN A 238 -15.69 -25.88 -19.57
N THR A 239 -14.38 -25.69 -19.67
CA THR A 239 -13.80 -24.64 -20.51
C THR A 239 -13.49 -25.12 -21.92
N PRO A 240 -13.69 -24.30 -22.97
CA PRO A 240 -13.20 -24.65 -24.30
C PRO A 240 -11.66 -24.59 -24.36
N LYS A 241 -11.06 -25.33 -25.26
CA LYS A 241 -9.59 -25.35 -25.43
C LYS A 241 -9.05 -23.96 -25.75
N GLY A 242 -8.01 -23.56 -25.04
CA GLY A 242 -7.36 -22.25 -25.20
C GLY A 242 -8.01 -21.11 -24.40
N TYR A 243 -9.04 -21.42 -23.60
CA TYR A 243 -9.74 -20.40 -22.80
C TYR A 243 -8.81 -19.64 -21.85
N SER A 244 -7.98 -20.33 -21.06
CA SER A 244 -7.13 -19.74 -20.04
C SER A 244 -6.19 -18.65 -20.59
N ASP A 245 -5.52 -18.95 -21.71
CA ASP A 245 -4.54 -18.02 -22.29
C ASP A 245 -5.24 -16.85 -22.97
N LEU A 246 -6.35 -17.12 -23.66
CA LEU A 246 -7.08 -16.08 -24.38
C LEU A 246 -7.76 -15.10 -23.42
N VAL A 247 -8.35 -15.58 -22.32
CA VAL A 247 -9.00 -14.72 -21.34
C VAL A 247 -7.98 -13.85 -20.59
N ALA A 248 -6.82 -14.41 -20.25
CA ALA A 248 -5.74 -13.64 -19.63
C ALA A 248 -5.22 -12.53 -20.57
N LYS A 249 -5.09 -12.85 -21.88
CA LYS A 249 -4.73 -11.86 -22.90
C LYS A 249 -5.77 -10.73 -22.99
N TYR A 250 -7.07 -11.04 -23.02
CA TYR A 250 -8.10 -9.99 -23.01
C TYR A 250 -8.08 -9.14 -21.73
N ILE A 251 -7.80 -9.75 -20.57
CA ILE A 251 -7.63 -8.99 -19.31
C ILE A 251 -6.43 -8.03 -19.44
N ALA A 252 -5.30 -8.50 -19.97
CA ALA A 252 -4.13 -7.67 -20.21
C ALA A 252 -4.45 -6.50 -21.16
N ASP A 253 -5.12 -6.79 -22.29
CA ASP A 253 -5.51 -5.79 -23.28
C ASP A 253 -6.47 -4.72 -22.71
N PHE A 254 -7.44 -5.11 -21.87
CA PHE A 254 -8.43 -4.19 -21.29
C PHE A 254 -7.89 -3.38 -20.11
N THR A 255 -6.87 -3.86 -19.42
CA THR A 255 -6.26 -3.19 -18.26
C THR A 255 -5.00 -2.41 -18.62
N ASP A 256 -4.41 -2.66 -19.78
CA ASP A 256 -3.05 -2.21 -20.17
C ASP A 256 -1.98 -2.66 -19.15
N LEU A 257 -2.15 -3.87 -18.59
CA LEU A 257 -1.27 -4.46 -17.57
C LEU A 257 -0.84 -5.88 -17.99
N PRO A 258 0.36 -6.35 -17.59
CA PRO A 258 0.97 -7.56 -18.12
C PRO A 258 0.41 -8.85 -17.50
N PHE A 259 -0.90 -9.01 -17.42
CA PHE A 259 -1.52 -10.22 -16.89
C PHE A 259 -1.31 -11.43 -17.81
N ILE A 260 -1.05 -12.56 -17.19
CA ILE A 260 -0.84 -13.86 -17.85
C ILE A 260 -1.66 -14.94 -17.18
N SER A 261 -1.87 -16.04 -17.87
CA SER A 261 -2.46 -17.25 -17.29
C SER A 261 -1.47 -17.92 -16.35
N ALA A 262 -1.87 -18.19 -15.09
CA ALA A 262 -1.02 -18.93 -14.16
C ALA A 262 -0.63 -20.30 -14.74
N GLU A 263 0.64 -20.65 -14.65
CA GLU A 263 1.16 -21.93 -15.14
C GLU A 263 0.52 -23.11 -14.39
N ASN A 264 0.34 -22.96 -13.08
CA ASN A 264 -0.29 -23.96 -12.23
C ASN A 264 -1.61 -23.47 -11.65
N LYS A 265 -2.74 -23.96 -12.19
CA LYS A 265 -4.08 -23.57 -11.73
C LYS A 265 -4.45 -24.16 -10.36
N PHE A 266 -3.81 -25.24 -9.93
CA PHE A 266 -4.07 -25.87 -8.63
C PHE A 266 -3.50 -24.98 -7.51
N GLU A 267 -2.28 -24.48 -7.68
CA GLU A 267 -1.69 -23.50 -6.78
C GLU A 267 -2.50 -22.21 -6.77
N ALA A 268 -2.83 -21.65 -7.94
CA ALA A 268 -3.53 -20.38 -8.08
C ALA A 268 -4.94 -20.36 -7.44
N LEU A 269 -5.59 -21.53 -7.22
CA LEU A 269 -6.88 -21.65 -6.52
C LEU A 269 -6.71 -21.92 -5.03
N ALA A 270 -5.71 -22.70 -4.64
CA ALA A 270 -5.56 -23.22 -3.28
C ALA A 270 -4.60 -22.44 -2.40
N ALA A 271 -3.69 -21.71 -2.99
CA ALA A 271 -2.74 -20.85 -2.31
C ALA A 271 -2.81 -19.43 -2.84
N HIS A 272 -2.51 -18.44 -1.98
CA HIS A 272 -2.46 -17.03 -2.37
C HIS A 272 -1.14 -16.41 -1.94
N ASP A 273 -0.05 -17.12 -2.27
CA ASP A 273 1.32 -16.74 -1.93
C ASP A 273 1.71 -15.40 -2.56
N ALA A 274 1.18 -15.09 -3.75
CA ALA A 274 1.35 -13.78 -4.38
C ALA A 274 0.83 -12.62 -3.51
N LEU A 275 -0.29 -12.81 -2.79
CA LEU A 275 -0.82 -11.80 -1.86
C LEU A 275 0.04 -11.70 -0.60
N VAL A 276 0.49 -12.83 -0.07
CA VAL A 276 1.37 -12.87 1.12
C VAL A 276 2.70 -12.20 0.81
N GLU A 277 3.29 -12.49 -0.35
CA GLU A 277 4.54 -11.89 -0.83
C GLU A 277 4.38 -10.36 -1.00
N THR A 278 3.34 -9.93 -1.71
CA THR A 278 3.04 -8.51 -1.95
C THR A 278 2.83 -7.77 -0.62
N HIS A 279 2.08 -8.37 0.32
CA HIS A 279 1.86 -7.74 1.62
C HIS A 279 3.14 -7.71 2.47
N GLY A 280 4.00 -8.71 2.35
CA GLY A 280 5.33 -8.72 2.95
C GLY A 280 6.19 -7.52 2.50
N ALA A 281 6.13 -7.18 1.21
CA ALA A 281 6.79 -5.99 0.67
C ALA A 281 6.15 -4.68 1.19
N LEU A 282 4.82 -4.60 1.28
CA LEU A 282 4.11 -3.46 1.90
C LEU A 282 4.51 -3.28 3.37
N LYS A 283 4.63 -4.37 4.13
CA LYS A 283 5.12 -4.32 5.52
C LYS A 283 6.55 -3.78 5.60
N GLN A 284 7.46 -4.22 4.73
CA GLN A 284 8.83 -3.71 4.71
C GLN A 284 8.86 -2.19 4.48
N ILE A 285 8.02 -1.67 3.56
CA ILE A 285 7.88 -0.23 3.33
C ILE A 285 7.32 0.48 4.56
N ALA A 286 6.31 -0.10 5.22
CA ALA A 286 5.77 0.47 6.46
C ALA A 286 6.83 0.58 7.56
N VAL A 287 7.75 -0.39 7.69
CA VAL A 287 8.89 -0.31 8.61
C VAL A 287 9.80 0.86 8.27
N SER A 288 10.12 1.07 6.99
CA SER A 288 10.94 2.19 6.53
C SER A 288 10.26 3.54 6.79
N LEU A 289 9.00 3.68 6.41
CA LEU A 289 8.21 4.91 6.61
C LEU A 289 8.06 5.26 8.09
N ASN A 290 7.85 4.25 8.95
CA ASN A 290 7.77 4.46 10.39
C ASN A 290 9.08 5.02 10.96
N LYS A 291 10.22 4.50 10.52
CA LYS A 291 11.55 5.02 10.91
C LYS A 291 11.73 6.46 10.43
N ILE A 292 11.43 6.76 9.18
CA ILE A 292 11.54 8.10 8.59
C ILE A 292 10.69 9.11 9.36
N ALA A 293 9.43 8.80 9.62
CA ALA A 293 8.53 9.66 10.37
C ALA A 293 8.99 9.92 11.81
N ASN A 294 9.53 8.89 12.48
CA ASN A 294 10.06 9.02 13.83
C ASN A 294 11.31 9.90 13.88
N ASP A 295 12.25 9.74 12.95
CA ASP A 295 13.45 10.58 12.90
C ASP A 295 13.08 12.06 12.64
N ILE A 296 12.19 12.31 11.67
CA ILE A 296 11.75 13.65 11.32
C ILE A 296 11.08 14.33 12.53
N ARG A 297 10.14 13.67 13.22
CA ARG A 297 9.48 14.29 14.38
C ARG A 297 10.40 14.46 15.58
N LEU A 298 11.40 13.61 15.76
CA LEU A 298 12.41 13.77 16.80
C LEU A 298 13.33 14.95 16.52
N MET A 299 13.83 15.10 15.29
CA MET A 299 14.63 16.26 14.89
C MET A 299 13.85 17.58 15.00
N ALA A 300 12.53 17.56 14.73
CA ALA A 300 11.65 18.73 14.85
C ALA A 300 11.14 18.99 16.27
N SER A 301 11.47 18.14 17.24
CA SER A 301 10.90 18.22 18.60
C SER A 301 11.27 19.52 19.32
N GLY A 302 10.34 20.04 20.09
CA GLY A 302 10.53 21.26 20.89
C GLY A 302 9.43 22.29 20.66
N PRO A 303 9.74 23.49 20.15
CA PRO A 303 11.00 23.97 19.54
C PRO A 303 12.13 24.35 20.52
N ARG A 304 11.82 24.67 21.78
CA ARG A 304 12.83 25.15 22.74
C ARG A 304 13.37 24.07 23.67
N SER A 305 12.54 23.10 24.06
CA SER A 305 12.87 22.06 25.05
C SER A 305 13.10 20.68 24.40
N GLY A 306 13.33 20.63 23.10
CA GLY A 306 13.64 19.42 22.36
C GLY A 306 14.88 19.56 21.47
N ILE A 307 15.00 18.70 20.46
CA ILE A 307 16.13 18.74 19.52
C ILE A 307 16.09 20.00 18.66
N GLY A 308 15.02 20.21 17.92
CA GLY A 308 14.77 21.42 17.14
C GLY A 308 15.73 21.69 15.98
N GLU A 309 16.36 20.65 15.41
CA GLU A 309 17.32 20.79 14.29
C GLU A 309 16.66 21.08 12.95
N ILE A 310 15.39 20.67 12.79
CA ILE A 310 14.60 20.97 11.59
C ILE A 310 13.28 21.63 11.98
N ILE A 311 12.75 22.39 11.03
CA ILE A 311 11.43 23.02 11.11
C ILE A 311 10.51 22.26 10.14
N ILE A 312 9.33 21.90 10.61
CA ILE A 312 8.28 21.26 9.81
C ILE A 312 7.09 22.21 9.68
N PRO A 313 6.26 22.09 8.63
CA PRO A 313 5.07 22.91 8.44
C PRO A 313 4.09 22.83 9.61
N ALA A 314 3.47 23.98 9.92
CA ALA A 314 2.38 24.11 10.88
C ALA A 314 1.06 23.97 10.11
N ASN A 315 0.38 22.82 10.23
CA ASN A 315 -0.81 22.54 9.43
C ASN A 315 -2.11 22.91 10.15
N GLU A 316 -2.16 22.71 11.49
CA GLU A 316 -3.32 23.00 12.32
C GLU A 316 -2.93 23.33 13.77
N PRO A 317 -3.84 23.97 14.55
CA PRO A 317 -3.64 24.17 15.98
C PRO A 317 -3.45 22.84 16.72
N GLY A 318 -2.36 22.67 17.45
CA GLY A 318 -1.98 21.41 18.08
C GLY A 318 -2.57 21.16 19.47
N SER A 319 -3.33 22.11 20.05
CA SER A 319 -3.88 21.96 21.41
C SER A 319 -5.10 22.84 21.63
N SER A 320 -6.07 22.30 22.36
CA SER A 320 -7.27 23.05 22.79
C SER A 320 -7.04 23.96 24.00
N ILE A 321 -5.93 23.78 24.73
CA ILE A 321 -5.64 24.50 25.98
C ILE A 321 -4.24 25.15 26.02
N MET A 322 -3.37 24.88 25.06
CA MET A 322 -2.02 25.45 24.95
C MET A 322 -1.92 26.29 23.66
N PRO A 323 -2.21 27.61 23.71
CA PRO A 323 -2.20 28.47 22.54
C PRO A 323 -0.83 28.48 21.85
N GLY A 324 -0.81 28.34 20.52
CA GLY A 324 0.42 28.36 19.73
C GLY A 324 1.20 27.05 19.68
N LYS A 325 0.74 25.99 20.35
CA LYS A 325 1.34 24.65 20.22
C LYS A 325 1.04 24.05 18.86
N VAL A 326 2.07 23.58 18.17
CA VAL A 326 1.98 22.83 16.90
C VAL A 326 2.52 21.43 17.11
N ASN A 327 1.85 20.44 16.57
CA ASN A 327 2.23 19.02 16.66
C ASN A 327 2.74 18.49 15.31
N PRO A 328 3.57 17.44 15.31
CA PRO A 328 4.03 16.77 14.08
C PRO A 328 2.96 15.80 13.55
N THR A 329 1.76 16.29 13.27
CA THR A 329 0.55 15.49 13.01
C THR A 329 0.67 14.57 11.79
N GLN A 330 1.40 14.99 10.76
CA GLN A 330 1.66 14.14 9.59
C GLN A 330 2.56 12.95 9.95
N CYS A 331 3.54 13.13 10.83
CA CYS A 331 4.36 12.03 11.35
C CYS A 331 3.51 11.06 12.18
N GLU A 332 2.58 11.58 12.98
CA GLU A 332 1.68 10.76 13.80
C GLU A 332 0.75 9.93 12.91
N ALA A 333 0.13 10.54 11.90
CA ALA A 333 -0.72 9.86 10.94
C ALA A 333 0.04 8.75 10.20
N LEU A 334 1.23 9.06 9.69
CA LEU A 334 2.05 8.08 8.97
C LEU A 334 2.46 6.89 9.86
N THR A 335 2.84 7.13 11.12
CA THR A 335 3.18 6.03 12.04
C THR A 335 1.98 5.17 12.40
N MET A 336 0.76 5.73 12.51
CA MET A 336 -0.47 4.95 12.70
C MET A 336 -0.79 4.09 11.47
N VAL A 337 -0.65 4.62 10.26
CA VAL A 337 -0.79 3.85 9.02
C VAL A 337 0.19 2.69 8.99
N CYS A 338 1.46 2.92 9.33
CA CYS A 338 2.47 1.86 9.38
C CYS A 338 2.08 0.74 10.36
N ALA A 339 1.60 1.10 11.55
CA ALA A 339 1.14 0.13 12.55
C ALA A 339 -0.05 -0.69 12.03
N GLN A 340 -1.03 -0.06 11.36
CA GLN A 340 -2.17 -0.75 10.77
C GLN A 340 -1.73 -1.74 9.68
N VAL A 341 -0.82 -1.35 8.80
CA VAL A 341 -0.27 -2.23 7.75
C VAL A 341 0.43 -3.45 8.36
N MET A 342 1.21 -3.26 9.43
CA MET A 342 1.86 -4.38 10.14
C MET A 342 0.81 -5.33 10.75
N GLY A 343 -0.29 -4.81 11.29
CA GLY A 343 -1.41 -5.62 11.79
C GLY A 343 -2.12 -6.41 10.68
N ASN A 344 -2.36 -5.77 9.53
CA ASN A 344 -2.96 -6.41 8.36
C ASN A 344 -2.08 -7.54 7.80
N ASP A 345 -0.75 -7.43 7.90
CA ASP A 345 0.20 -8.46 7.48
C ASP A 345 -0.02 -9.78 8.22
N VAL A 346 -0.30 -9.71 9.50
CA VAL A 346 -0.62 -10.90 10.32
C VAL A 346 -1.89 -11.58 9.79
N ALA A 347 -2.94 -10.80 9.50
CA ALA A 347 -4.19 -11.33 8.98
C ALA A 347 -4.00 -11.98 7.59
N VAL A 348 -3.24 -11.35 6.69
CA VAL A 348 -2.94 -11.89 5.36
C VAL A 348 -2.12 -13.17 5.47
N THR A 349 -1.08 -13.18 6.32
CA THR A 349 -0.25 -14.37 6.55
C THR A 349 -1.07 -15.54 7.08
N VAL A 350 -1.91 -15.33 8.12
CA VAL A 350 -2.80 -16.37 8.65
C VAL A 350 -3.77 -16.85 7.57
N GLY A 351 -4.37 -15.93 6.79
CA GLY A 351 -5.24 -16.27 5.67
C GLY A 351 -4.54 -17.15 4.62
N GLY A 352 -3.28 -16.86 4.29
CA GLY A 352 -2.47 -17.66 3.38
C GLY A 352 -2.28 -19.10 3.84
N THR A 353 -2.21 -19.34 5.15
CA THR A 353 -2.04 -20.71 5.72
C THR A 353 -3.31 -21.56 5.69
N GLN A 354 -4.47 -21.00 5.30
CA GLN A 354 -5.78 -21.65 5.40
C GLN A 354 -6.26 -22.33 4.11
N GLY A 355 -5.39 -22.56 3.14
CA GLY A 355 -5.69 -23.40 1.98
C GLY A 355 -5.77 -24.88 2.36
N HIS A 356 -6.91 -25.52 2.02
CA HIS A 356 -7.10 -26.94 2.22
C HIS A 356 -7.39 -27.59 0.88
N TYR A 357 -6.55 -28.56 0.49
CA TYR A 357 -6.63 -29.23 -0.80
C TYR A 357 -6.65 -28.21 -1.97
N GLU A 358 -7.74 -28.12 -2.72
CA GLU A 358 -7.83 -27.36 -3.97
C GLU A 358 -8.39 -25.94 -3.81
N LEU A 359 -8.65 -25.47 -2.57
CA LEU A 359 -9.19 -24.13 -2.38
C LEU A 359 -8.80 -23.48 -1.06
N ASN A 360 -8.32 -22.24 -1.13
CA ASN A 360 -8.26 -21.32 0.00
C ASN A 360 -9.60 -20.59 0.12
N VAL A 361 -10.17 -20.56 1.34
CA VAL A 361 -11.47 -19.93 1.64
C VAL A 361 -11.37 -18.70 2.56
N PHE A 362 -10.25 -17.97 2.51
CA PHE A 362 -10.00 -16.71 3.21
C PHE A 362 -9.83 -15.52 2.26
N LYS A 363 -10.13 -15.72 0.98
CA LYS A 363 -9.89 -14.75 -0.09
C LYS A 363 -10.46 -13.35 0.16
N PRO A 364 -11.74 -13.19 0.55
CA PRO A 364 -12.30 -11.85 0.76
C PRO A 364 -11.57 -11.04 1.82
N MET A 365 -11.19 -11.67 2.94
CA MET A 365 -10.45 -11.04 4.02
C MET A 365 -9.02 -10.68 3.59
N MET A 366 -8.32 -11.60 2.91
CA MET A 366 -6.97 -11.35 2.41
C MET A 366 -6.96 -10.17 1.43
N ALA A 367 -7.85 -10.20 0.43
CA ALA A 367 -7.94 -9.15 -0.59
C ALA A 367 -8.23 -7.77 0.04
N ALA A 368 -9.17 -7.69 0.97
CA ALA A 368 -9.51 -6.43 1.65
C ALA A 368 -8.33 -5.87 2.45
N ASN A 369 -7.58 -6.71 3.16
CA ASN A 369 -6.42 -6.25 3.94
C ASN A 369 -5.26 -5.79 3.04
N VAL A 370 -4.99 -6.48 1.93
CA VAL A 370 -3.94 -6.07 0.98
C VAL A 370 -4.30 -4.75 0.31
N LEU A 371 -5.55 -4.61 -0.18
CA LEU A 371 -6.03 -3.37 -0.80
C LEU A 371 -6.01 -2.19 0.18
N ALA A 372 -6.49 -2.40 1.41
CA ALA A 372 -6.46 -1.36 2.44
C ALA A 372 -5.03 -0.92 2.76
N SER A 373 -4.09 -1.86 2.91
CA SER A 373 -2.68 -1.55 3.16
C SER A 373 -2.02 -0.80 2.01
N ALA A 374 -2.28 -1.22 0.77
CA ALA A 374 -1.78 -0.57 -0.43
C ALA A 374 -2.30 0.87 -0.57
N GLN A 375 -3.62 1.07 -0.38
CA GLN A 375 -4.25 2.39 -0.39
C GLN A 375 -3.65 3.30 0.69
N LEU A 376 -3.60 2.82 1.94
CA LEU A 376 -3.11 3.60 3.07
C LEU A 376 -1.66 4.05 2.90
N ILE A 377 -0.77 3.19 2.39
CA ILE A 377 0.63 3.56 2.13
C ILE A 377 0.72 4.62 1.06
N GLY A 378 0.02 4.44 -0.07
CA GLY A 378 0.02 5.41 -1.17
C GLY A 378 -0.46 6.79 -0.71
N ASP A 379 -1.64 6.84 -0.09
CA ASP A 379 -2.26 8.09 0.38
C ASP A 379 -1.43 8.77 1.47
N ALA A 380 -0.91 8.00 2.44
CA ALA A 380 -0.09 8.54 3.51
C ALA A 380 1.25 9.11 3.00
N CYS A 381 1.87 8.48 2.00
CA CYS A 381 3.07 9.02 1.36
C CYS A 381 2.78 10.36 0.66
N VAL A 382 1.67 10.48 -0.05
CA VAL A 382 1.25 11.73 -0.70
C VAL A 382 0.96 12.81 0.34
N SER A 383 0.16 12.50 1.36
CA SER A 383 -0.18 13.45 2.42
C SER A 383 1.07 13.91 3.19
N PHE A 384 1.95 13.00 3.54
CA PHE A 384 3.20 13.31 4.23
C PHE A 384 4.15 14.15 3.35
N GLU A 385 4.21 13.88 2.06
CA GLU A 385 4.97 14.67 1.11
C GLU A 385 4.45 16.10 1.05
N GLU A 386 3.16 16.29 0.80
CA GLU A 386 2.55 17.60 0.58
C GLU A 386 2.54 18.48 1.85
N HIS A 387 2.29 17.87 3.02
CA HIS A 387 2.04 18.61 4.26
C HIS A 387 3.17 18.51 5.29
N CYS A 388 4.25 17.78 4.98
CA CYS A 388 5.42 17.70 5.87
C CYS A 388 6.73 17.80 5.08
N ALA A 389 7.07 16.78 4.26
CA ALA A 389 8.40 16.64 3.69
C ALA A 389 8.80 17.80 2.77
N SER A 390 7.88 18.32 1.94
CA SER A 390 8.13 19.44 1.03
C SER A 390 8.53 20.72 1.77
N GLY A 391 7.97 20.95 2.96
CA GLY A 391 8.19 22.15 3.77
C GLY A 391 9.24 21.99 4.86
N ILE A 392 10.01 20.90 4.92
CA ILE A 392 11.10 20.74 5.90
C ILE A 392 12.22 21.75 5.59
N GLU A 393 12.66 22.46 6.61
CA GLU A 393 13.80 23.39 6.57
C GLU A 393 14.79 23.10 7.70
N PRO A 394 16.11 23.30 7.49
CA PRO A 394 17.09 23.19 8.56
C PRO A 394 17.00 24.40 9.49
N ASN A 395 17.06 24.17 10.79
CA ASN A 395 17.25 25.23 11.79
C ASN A 395 18.76 25.47 12.00
N HIS A 396 19.34 26.26 11.13
CA HIS A 396 20.80 26.50 11.09
C HIS A 396 21.38 26.96 12.45
N GLU A 397 20.69 27.84 13.15
CA GLU A 397 21.14 28.35 14.46
C GLU A 397 21.21 27.18 15.47
N ARG A 398 20.17 26.40 15.56
CA ARG A 398 20.11 25.27 16.49
C ARG A 398 21.09 24.15 16.13
N ILE A 399 21.23 23.86 14.86
CA ILE A 399 22.20 22.88 14.35
C ILE A 399 23.63 23.33 14.77
N GLN A 400 23.99 24.59 14.51
CA GLN A 400 25.32 25.10 14.85
C GLN A 400 25.57 25.10 16.35
N GLU A 401 24.57 25.46 17.16
CA GLU A 401 24.65 25.40 18.63
C GLU A 401 24.98 23.96 19.09
N LEU A 402 24.29 22.97 18.57
CA LEU A 402 24.48 21.58 18.96
C LEU A 402 25.83 21.03 18.49
N VAL A 403 26.28 21.39 17.28
CA VAL A 403 27.61 21.03 16.77
C VAL A 403 28.68 21.57 17.69
N ASN A 404 28.61 22.86 18.05
CA ASN A 404 29.62 23.53 18.89
C ASN A 404 29.69 22.95 20.32
N LYS A 405 28.58 22.41 20.83
CA LYS A 405 28.51 21.78 22.16
C LYS A 405 28.93 20.33 22.19
N SER A 406 29.06 19.67 21.04
CA SER A 406 29.31 18.24 20.99
C SER A 406 30.74 17.87 21.44
N LEU A 407 30.80 16.97 22.41
CA LEU A 407 32.09 16.39 22.85
C LEU A 407 32.65 15.38 21.83
N MET A 408 31.85 14.91 20.88
CA MET A 408 32.31 13.87 19.91
C MET A 408 33.16 14.47 18.79
N LEU A 409 33.26 15.79 18.66
CA LEU A 409 34.23 16.45 17.79
C LEU A 409 35.70 16.14 18.18
N VAL A 410 35.94 15.75 19.43
CA VAL A 410 37.26 15.27 19.89
C VAL A 410 37.84 14.15 19.07
N THR A 411 36.97 13.38 18.38
CA THR A 411 37.37 12.27 17.49
C THR A 411 38.34 12.72 16.38
N ALA A 412 38.25 13.96 15.92
CA ALA A 412 39.20 14.55 14.97
C ALA A 412 40.63 14.59 15.50
N LEU A 413 40.82 14.68 16.83
CA LEU A 413 42.13 14.72 17.47
C LEU A 413 42.78 13.31 17.59
N ASN A 414 42.05 12.23 17.44
CA ASN A 414 42.57 10.86 17.62
C ASN A 414 43.83 10.60 16.78
N THR A 415 43.82 11.10 15.53
CA THR A 415 44.95 10.90 14.58
C THR A 415 46.14 11.81 14.86
N LYS A 416 45.99 12.82 15.75
CA LYS A 416 47.02 13.84 16.06
C LYS A 416 47.66 13.60 17.40
N ILE A 417 46.87 13.28 18.42
CA ILE A 417 47.36 13.19 19.83
C ILE A 417 47.10 11.76 20.43
N GLY A 418 46.40 10.90 19.72
CA GLY A 418 46.04 9.56 20.16
C GLY A 418 44.70 9.49 20.94
N TYR A 419 44.10 8.33 20.97
CA TYR A 419 42.77 8.05 21.52
C TYR A 419 42.65 8.44 23.02
N TYR A 420 43.64 8.06 23.84
CA TYR A 420 43.53 8.25 25.29
C TYR A 420 43.61 9.73 25.72
N LYS A 421 44.42 10.53 25.04
CA LYS A 421 44.48 12.00 25.31
C LYS A 421 43.18 12.65 24.81
N ALA A 422 42.66 12.25 23.69
CA ALA A 422 41.36 12.73 23.20
C ALA A 422 40.22 12.37 24.18
N ALA A 423 40.22 11.14 24.70
CA ALA A 423 39.26 10.72 25.72
C ALA A 423 39.37 11.51 27.01
N GLU A 424 40.59 11.86 27.47
CA GLU A 424 40.84 12.69 28.66
C GLU A 424 40.28 14.10 28.45
N ILE A 425 40.49 14.70 27.27
CA ILE A 425 39.91 16.02 26.92
C ILE A 425 38.38 15.96 27.02
N ALA A 426 37.76 14.99 26.39
CA ALA A 426 36.28 14.88 26.38
C ALA A 426 35.71 14.65 27.79
N ASN A 427 36.31 13.76 28.57
CA ASN A 427 35.88 13.49 29.95
C ASN A 427 36.06 14.70 30.86
N THR A 428 37.16 15.41 30.74
CA THR A 428 37.42 16.62 31.55
C THR A 428 36.46 17.75 31.17
N ALA A 429 36.24 17.95 29.87
CA ALA A 429 35.25 18.92 29.38
C ALA A 429 33.84 18.62 29.88
N HIS A 430 33.44 17.36 29.88
CA HIS A 430 32.14 16.93 30.39
C HIS A 430 32.01 17.17 31.90
N GLN A 431 33.02 16.80 32.69
CA GLN A 431 33.02 16.97 34.15
C GLN A 431 33.00 18.43 34.56
N ASN A 432 33.76 19.28 33.86
CA ASN A 432 33.89 20.68 34.17
C ASN A 432 32.79 21.55 33.54
N GLY A 433 31.99 21.02 32.60
CA GLY A 433 31.03 21.82 31.84
C GLY A 433 31.68 22.81 30.89
N THR A 434 32.92 22.55 30.46
CA THR A 434 33.72 23.40 29.57
C THR A 434 33.68 22.87 28.13
N THR A 435 34.31 23.60 27.21
CA THR A 435 34.44 23.18 25.81
C THR A 435 35.64 22.26 25.60
N LEU A 436 35.60 21.45 24.56
CA LEU A 436 36.74 20.60 24.14
C LEU A 436 38.00 21.45 23.90
N LYS A 437 37.85 22.63 23.30
CA LYS A 437 38.96 23.53 22.99
C LYS A 437 39.64 24.01 24.26
N GLU A 438 38.84 24.47 25.25
CA GLU A 438 39.37 24.93 26.53
C GLU A 438 40.17 23.83 27.22
N GLU A 439 39.62 22.61 27.33
CA GLU A 439 40.32 21.52 28.02
C GLU A 439 41.52 20.96 27.24
N ALA A 440 41.44 20.93 25.90
CA ALA A 440 42.57 20.53 25.07
C ALA A 440 43.81 21.45 25.28
N ILE A 441 43.54 22.74 25.47
CA ILE A 441 44.59 23.75 25.77
C ILE A 441 45.05 23.65 27.22
N ASN A 442 44.10 23.59 28.18
CA ASN A 442 44.42 23.50 29.62
C ASN A 442 45.26 22.28 29.98
N LEU A 443 44.99 21.15 29.34
CA LEU A 443 45.76 19.90 29.49
C LEU A 443 47.12 19.93 28.75
N GLY A 444 47.37 20.98 27.95
CA GLY A 444 48.61 21.16 27.22
C GLY A 444 48.80 20.19 26.04
N TYR A 445 47.75 19.62 25.53
CA TYR A 445 47.83 18.66 24.43
C TYR A 445 47.85 19.31 23.03
N VAL A 446 47.25 20.49 22.89
CA VAL A 446 47.21 21.27 21.63
C VAL A 446 47.24 22.76 21.94
N THR A 447 47.69 23.59 20.97
CA THR A 447 47.47 25.03 20.98
C THR A 447 46.09 25.41 20.43
N ALA A 448 45.65 26.63 20.64
CA ALA A 448 44.40 27.14 20.08
C ALA A 448 44.37 27.00 18.54
N GLU A 449 45.50 27.41 17.90
CA GLU A 449 45.66 27.34 16.45
C GLU A 449 45.62 25.91 15.93
N GLN A 450 46.25 24.95 16.65
CA GLN A 450 46.24 23.53 16.31
C GLN A 450 44.81 22.94 16.42
N TYR A 451 44.10 23.34 17.50
CA TYR A 451 42.71 22.91 17.68
C TYR A 451 41.84 23.37 16.50
N ASP A 452 41.87 24.67 16.18
CA ASP A 452 41.08 25.27 15.11
C ASP A 452 41.46 24.74 13.72
N GLN A 453 42.70 24.31 13.54
CA GLN A 453 43.15 23.68 12.29
C GLN A 453 42.67 22.22 12.15
N TRP A 454 42.62 21.46 13.27
CA TRP A 454 42.40 20.02 13.24
C TRP A 454 40.96 19.62 13.53
N VAL A 455 40.21 20.42 14.27
CA VAL A 455 38.82 20.12 14.62
C VAL A 455 37.88 20.97 13.77
N LYS A 456 37.59 20.44 12.60
CA LYS A 456 36.66 21.03 11.63
C LYS A 456 35.52 20.05 11.37
N PRO A 457 34.31 20.31 11.84
CA PRO A 457 33.16 19.39 11.63
C PRO A 457 32.92 19.07 10.18
N GLU A 458 33.13 20.01 9.25
CA GLU A 458 33.00 19.84 7.80
C GLU A 458 33.98 18.83 7.20
N ASP A 459 35.16 18.62 7.82
CA ASP A 459 36.14 17.64 7.37
C ASP A 459 35.85 16.22 7.94
N MET A 460 34.88 16.11 8.87
CA MET A 460 34.54 14.86 9.55
C MET A 460 33.38 14.08 8.88
N VAL A 461 32.72 14.65 7.90
CA VAL A 461 31.51 14.10 7.29
C VAL A 461 31.77 13.09 6.14
N GLY A 462 33.03 12.89 5.78
CA GLY A 462 33.40 12.05 4.63
C GLY A 462 32.97 12.67 3.29
N SER A 463 33.19 11.95 2.21
CA SER A 463 32.69 12.33 0.89
C SER A 463 31.53 11.41 0.50
N LEU A 464 30.38 11.98 0.13
CA LEU A 464 29.39 11.23 -0.65
C LEU A 464 30.04 10.94 -2.01
N LYS A 465 30.23 9.65 -2.32
CA LYS A 465 30.68 9.20 -3.65
C LYS A 465 29.52 9.22 -4.61
#